data_3d263ebda99d73312cc9dd4f91d079fe
#
_entry.id   3d263ebda99d73312cc9dd4f91d079fe
#
_cell.length_a   1.000
_cell.length_b   1.000
_cell.length_c   1.000
_cell.angle_alpha   90.00
_cell.angle_beta   90.00
_cell.angle_gamma   90.00
#
_symmetry.space_group_name_H-M   'P 1'
#
loop_
_entity.id
_entity.type
_entity.pdbx_description
1 polymer ?
#
loop_
_entity_poly.entity_id
_entity_poly.type
_entity_poly.pdbx_seq_one_letter_code
_entity_poly.pdbx_strand_id
1 'polypeptide(L)'
;MSNANEEEPKSMPAERLQPVPEQTSTRQHRPNYVFFATVAAVVLVLDVASKAWAVVTLDSASHRQPVMVIVKDSLSFVLAYNRGGAWGLFNGAADAFRKPFFLTVSLLAILFIVSLYRKLQPGQWALRWGLPLVLGGALGNLMDRVTRVGVVDFIDYRADWVLGMNQLISKFSKGWTITDHWPTFNVADIAICVGVGLMALDVLFAKRRHVPSGSSLAPAPNGPVA
;
A
#
# COMPACT_ATOMS: atom_id res chain seq x y z
N MET A 1 95.77 8.49 -17.67
CA MET A 1 95.16 7.44 -16.86
C MET A 1 93.89 8.03 -16.30
N SER A 2 92.77 7.77 -16.99
CA SER A 2 91.50 8.35 -16.67
C SER A 2 90.60 7.20 -16.23
N ASN A 3 90.18 7.25 -14.98
CA ASN A 3 89.14 6.30 -14.46
C ASN A 3 87.79 6.86 -14.78
N ALA A 4 87.10 6.21 -15.68
CA ALA A 4 85.70 6.41 -15.90
C ALA A 4 84.87 5.61 -14.83
N ASN A 5 84.20 6.33 -13.98
CA ASN A 5 83.17 5.73 -13.08
C ASN A 5 81.91 5.51 -13.89
N GLU A 6 81.64 4.26 -14.16
CA GLU A 6 80.32 3.84 -14.66
C GLU A 6 79.33 3.84 -13.46
N GLU A 7 78.38 4.80 -13.44
CA GLU A 7 77.27 4.77 -12.54
C GLU A 7 76.22 3.82 -13.11
N GLU A 8 75.95 2.71 -12.40
CA GLU A 8 74.82 1.81 -12.66
C GLU A 8 73.49 2.56 -12.50
N PRO A 9 72.54 2.40 -13.43
CA PRO A 9 71.20 2.99 -13.30
C PRO A 9 70.45 2.31 -12.16
N LYS A 10 70.11 3.09 -11.11
CA LYS A 10 69.20 2.66 -10.04
C LYS A 10 67.84 2.20 -10.61
N SER A 11 67.58 0.90 -10.49
CA SER A 11 66.25 0.32 -10.78
C SER A 11 65.20 0.95 -9.89
N MET A 12 64.23 1.63 -10.48
CA MET A 12 63.05 2.11 -9.76
C MET A 12 62.28 0.93 -9.15
N PRO A 13 61.79 1.05 -7.92
CA PRO A 13 60.97 0.02 -7.30
C PRO A 13 59.66 -0.13 -8.12
N ALA A 14 59.33 -1.35 -8.52
CA ALA A 14 58.07 -1.65 -9.18
C ALA A 14 56.92 -1.20 -8.26
N GLU A 15 56.28 -0.11 -8.63
CA GLU A 15 55.07 0.39 -7.99
C GLU A 15 54.02 -0.72 -8.09
N ARG A 16 53.67 -1.32 -6.94
CA ARG A 16 52.74 -2.39 -6.82
C ARG A 16 51.37 -1.82 -7.16
N LEU A 17 50.93 -2.01 -8.42
CA LEU A 17 49.59 -1.65 -8.90
C LEU A 17 48.56 -2.29 -7.95
N GLN A 18 47.94 -1.46 -7.12
CA GLN A 18 46.81 -1.91 -6.31
C GLN A 18 45.70 -2.33 -7.24
N PRO A 19 45.06 -3.50 -7.03
CA PRO A 19 43.94 -3.91 -7.85
C PRO A 19 42.85 -2.85 -7.76
N VAL A 20 42.48 -2.30 -8.91
CA VAL A 20 41.31 -1.40 -9.03
C VAL A 20 40.12 -2.13 -8.46
N PRO A 21 39.45 -1.55 -7.45
CA PRO A 21 38.26 -2.20 -6.88
C PRO A 21 37.25 -2.45 -8.01
N GLU A 22 36.98 -3.72 -8.23
CA GLU A 22 35.98 -4.20 -9.19
C GLU A 22 34.66 -3.50 -8.84
N GLN A 23 34.25 -2.56 -9.67
CA GLN A 23 32.95 -1.91 -9.53
C GLN A 23 31.90 -3.00 -9.65
N THR A 24 31.47 -3.53 -8.51
CA THR A 24 30.31 -4.42 -8.42
C THR A 24 29.14 -3.67 -9.04
N SER A 25 28.85 -4.00 -10.30
CA SER A 25 27.68 -3.54 -11.02
C SER A 25 26.47 -3.85 -10.16
N THR A 26 25.96 -2.87 -9.44
CA THR A 26 24.70 -2.94 -8.73
C THR A 26 23.63 -3.16 -9.79
N ARG A 27 23.27 -4.43 -10.04
CA ARG A 27 22.12 -4.79 -10.86
C ARG A 27 20.93 -3.99 -10.33
N GLN A 28 20.52 -2.97 -11.08
CA GLN A 28 19.30 -2.22 -10.77
C GLN A 28 18.16 -3.22 -10.71
N HIS A 29 17.63 -3.44 -9.51
CA HIS A 29 16.48 -4.29 -9.30
C HIS A 29 15.28 -3.66 -10.03
N ARG A 30 14.84 -4.30 -11.13
CA ARG A 30 13.64 -3.86 -11.83
C ARG A 30 12.41 -4.47 -11.17
N PRO A 31 11.44 -3.66 -10.72
CA PRO A 31 10.17 -4.17 -10.21
C PRO A 31 9.46 -5.05 -11.24
N ASN A 32 8.84 -6.13 -10.79
CA ASN A 32 8.08 -7.03 -11.68
C ASN A 32 6.69 -6.43 -11.97
N TYR A 33 6.59 -5.67 -13.06
CA TYR A 33 5.34 -5.02 -13.47
C TYR A 33 4.25 -6.01 -13.91
N VAL A 34 4.62 -7.19 -14.43
CA VAL A 34 3.65 -8.23 -14.78
C VAL A 34 2.94 -8.72 -13.51
N PHE A 35 3.70 -9.04 -12.47
CA PHE A 35 3.13 -9.39 -11.17
C PHE A 35 2.22 -8.28 -10.61
N PHE A 36 2.68 -7.04 -10.64
CA PHE A 36 1.92 -5.87 -10.17
C PHE A 36 0.58 -5.73 -10.90
N ALA A 37 0.62 -5.77 -12.23
CA ALA A 37 -0.57 -5.64 -13.05
C ALA A 37 -1.52 -6.84 -12.88
N THR A 38 -0.98 -8.07 -12.77
CA THR A 38 -1.80 -9.28 -12.58
C THR A 38 -2.55 -9.24 -11.25
N VAL A 39 -1.88 -8.93 -10.14
CA VAL A 39 -2.54 -8.85 -8.82
C VAL A 39 -3.59 -7.75 -8.81
N ALA A 40 -3.27 -6.56 -9.33
CA ALA A 40 -4.23 -5.46 -9.42
C ALA A 40 -5.45 -5.81 -10.30
N ALA A 41 -5.21 -6.48 -11.44
CA ALA A 41 -6.29 -6.92 -12.34
C ALA A 41 -7.19 -7.97 -11.68
N VAL A 42 -6.63 -8.94 -10.96
CA VAL A 42 -7.41 -9.94 -10.22
C VAL A 42 -8.31 -9.28 -9.19
N VAL A 43 -7.78 -8.34 -8.39
CA VAL A 43 -8.57 -7.60 -7.40
C VAL A 43 -9.67 -6.79 -8.07
N LEU A 44 -9.35 -6.07 -9.15
CA LEU A 44 -10.33 -5.30 -9.92
C LEU A 44 -11.45 -6.20 -10.45
N VAL A 45 -11.13 -7.35 -11.05
CA VAL A 45 -12.12 -8.30 -11.58
C VAL A 45 -13.01 -8.84 -10.47
N LEU A 46 -12.44 -9.23 -9.32
CA LEU A 46 -13.20 -9.72 -8.17
C LEU A 46 -14.14 -8.64 -7.63
N ASP A 47 -13.67 -7.40 -7.53
CA ASP A 47 -14.50 -6.29 -7.06
C ASP A 47 -15.66 -6.00 -8.02
N VAL A 48 -15.37 -5.84 -9.31
CA VAL A 48 -16.38 -5.57 -10.33
C VAL A 48 -17.41 -6.70 -10.44
N ALA A 49 -16.96 -7.96 -10.41
CA ALA A 49 -17.83 -9.12 -10.49
C ALA A 49 -18.75 -9.25 -9.25
N SER A 50 -18.19 -9.05 -8.04
CA SER A 50 -18.96 -9.11 -6.80
C SER A 50 -19.99 -7.98 -6.70
N LYS A 51 -19.64 -6.77 -7.10
CA LYS A 51 -20.55 -5.61 -7.19
C LYS A 51 -21.65 -5.82 -8.23
N ALA A 52 -21.31 -6.36 -9.40
CA ALA A 52 -22.32 -6.70 -10.41
C ALA A 52 -23.30 -7.75 -9.90
N TRP A 53 -22.78 -8.80 -9.23
CA TRP A 53 -23.61 -9.80 -8.56
C TRP A 53 -24.52 -9.16 -7.51
N ALA A 54 -23.99 -8.31 -6.64
CA ALA A 54 -24.74 -7.64 -5.59
C ALA A 54 -25.87 -6.79 -6.16
N VAL A 55 -25.62 -6.02 -7.23
CA VAL A 55 -26.63 -5.21 -7.90
C VAL A 55 -27.75 -6.07 -8.47
N VAL A 56 -27.41 -7.17 -9.15
CA VAL A 56 -28.43 -8.04 -9.76
C VAL A 56 -29.24 -8.80 -8.72
N THR A 57 -28.59 -9.26 -7.63
CA THR A 57 -29.23 -10.15 -6.65
C THR A 57 -29.94 -9.39 -5.53
N LEU A 58 -29.45 -8.23 -5.15
CA LEU A 58 -29.92 -7.48 -3.98
C LEU A 58 -30.74 -6.24 -4.33
N ASP A 59 -31.02 -5.97 -5.63
CA ASP A 59 -31.84 -4.84 -6.02
C ASP A 59 -33.28 -5.02 -5.50
N SER A 60 -33.72 -4.08 -4.66
CA SER A 60 -35.02 -4.06 -4.01
C SER A 60 -36.19 -3.95 -5.00
N ALA A 61 -35.94 -3.41 -6.19
CA ALA A 61 -36.96 -3.36 -7.26
C ALA A 61 -37.38 -4.77 -7.74
N SER A 62 -36.49 -5.75 -7.64
CA SER A 62 -36.69 -7.13 -8.07
C SER A 62 -37.11 -8.07 -6.93
N HIS A 63 -36.85 -7.73 -5.66
CA HIS A 63 -37.05 -8.62 -4.52
C HIS A 63 -37.69 -7.89 -3.30
N ARG A 64 -38.65 -8.51 -2.65
CA ARG A 64 -39.31 -7.96 -1.45
C ARG A 64 -38.43 -7.87 -0.21
N GLN A 65 -37.27 -8.51 -0.19
CA GLN A 65 -36.29 -8.43 0.92
C GLN A 65 -34.88 -8.30 0.35
N PRO A 66 -34.33 -7.07 0.31
CA PRO A 66 -33.00 -6.79 -0.25
C PRO A 66 -31.87 -7.17 0.70
N VAL A 67 -32.12 -8.00 1.73
CA VAL A 67 -31.11 -8.41 2.72
C VAL A 67 -30.94 -9.92 2.68
N MET A 68 -29.72 -10.35 2.35
CA MET A 68 -29.33 -11.76 2.44
C MET A 68 -28.51 -11.98 3.71
N VAL A 69 -29.10 -12.62 4.71
CA VAL A 69 -28.43 -12.94 5.98
C VAL A 69 -27.50 -14.14 5.76
N ILE A 70 -26.20 -13.94 6.02
CA ILE A 70 -25.16 -14.97 5.92
C ILE A 70 -24.86 -15.58 7.30
N VAL A 71 -24.68 -14.71 8.30
CA VAL A 71 -24.53 -15.09 9.70
C VAL A 71 -25.53 -14.25 10.49
N LYS A 72 -26.44 -14.92 11.20
CA LYS A 72 -27.47 -14.26 12.00
C LYS A 72 -26.80 -13.24 12.94
N ASP A 73 -27.35 -12.04 12.98
CA ASP A 73 -26.97 -10.92 13.84
C ASP A 73 -25.53 -10.39 13.66
N SER A 74 -24.79 -10.88 12.63
CA SER A 74 -23.38 -10.47 12.43
C SER A 74 -23.02 -10.09 11.00
N LEU A 75 -23.46 -10.85 9.99
CA LEU A 75 -23.05 -10.64 8.60
C LEU A 75 -24.24 -10.79 7.66
N SER A 76 -24.48 -9.76 6.87
CA SER A 76 -25.48 -9.78 5.81
C SER A 76 -24.97 -9.09 4.54
N PHE A 77 -25.59 -9.44 3.42
CA PHE A 77 -25.43 -8.69 2.19
C PHE A 77 -26.64 -7.80 1.96
N VAL A 78 -26.36 -6.53 1.72
CA VAL A 78 -27.32 -5.46 1.44
C VAL A 78 -26.85 -4.68 0.22
N LEU A 79 -27.73 -3.96 -0.46
CA LEU A 79 -27.32 -3.07 -1.53
C LEU A 79 -27.34 -1.63 -1.04
N ALA A 80 -26.17 -1.00 -1.00
CA ALA A 80 -26.00 0.40 -0.67
C ALA A 80 -25.18 1.13 -1.75
N TYR A 81 -25.55 2.38 -2.05
CA TYR A 81 -24.78 3.25 -2.94
C TYR A 81 -24.11 4.35 -2.12
N ASN A 82 -22.81 4.18 -1.90
CA ASN A 82 -22.01 5.14 -1.16
C ASN A 82 -21.61 6.31 -2.08
N ARG A 83 -22.27 7.44 -1.92
CA ARG A 83 -21.99 8.65 -2.71
C ARG A 83 -20.88 9.49 -2.12
N GLY A 84 -20.50 9.25 -0.86
CA GLY A 84 -19.48 9.99 -0.11
C GLY A 84 -18.23 9.19 0.14
N GLY A 85 -17.54 9.51 1.22
CA GLY A 85 -16.42 8.75 1.76
C GLY A 85 -16.85 7.86 2.93
N ALA A 86 -15.87 7.18 3.50
CA ALA A 86 -16.07 6.40 4.73
C ALA A 86 -16.73 7.26 5.82
N TRP A 87 -17.60 6.64 6.61
CA TRP A 87 -18.30 7.30 7.72
C TRP A 87 -19.21 8.47 7.29
N GLY A 88 -19.68 8.46 6.05
CA GLY A 88 -20.57 9.52 5.56
C GLY A 88 -19.88 10.85 5.29
N LEU A 89 -18.55 10.86 5.16
CA LEU A 89 -17.79 12.07 4.86
C LEU A 89 -18.34 12.74 3.58
N PHE A 90 -18.71 14.01 3.68
CA PHE A 90 -19.34 14.80 2.61
C PHE A 90 -20.75 14.34 2.18
N ASN A 91 -21.50 13.53 2.97
CA ASN A 91 -22.87 13.17 2.60
C ASN A 91 -23.79 14.38 2.39
N GLY A 92 -23.54 15.48 3.08
CA GLY A 92 -24.28 16.75 2.92
C GLY A 92 -23.75 17.67 1.82
N ALA A 93 -22.63 17.33 1.17
CA ALA A 93 -22.04 18.16 0.13
C ALA A 93 -22.76 17.97 -1.21
N ALA A 94 -22.83 19.04 -2.04
CA ALA A 94 -23.40 18.98 -3.39
C ALA A 94 -22.63 17.98 -4.27
N ASP A 95 -23.34 17.25 -5.14
CA ASP A 95 -22.75 16.30 -6.07
C ASP A 95 -21.69 16.92 -6.98
N ALA A 96 -21.88 18.20 -7.35
CA ALA A 96 -20.94 18.97 -8.15
C ALA A 96 -19.55 19.15 -7.51
N PHE A 97 -19.48 19.12 -6.18
CA PHE A 97 -18.20 19.15 -5.45
C PHE A 97 -17.71 17.74 -5.16
N ARG A 98 -18.60 16.87 -4.66
CA ARG A 98 -18.27 15.55 -4.15
C ARG A 98 -17.66 14.64 -5.22
N LYS A 99 -18.29 14.55 -6.41
CA LYS A 99 -17.79 13.70 -7.50
C LYS A 99 -16.37 14.06 -7.93
N PRO A 100 -16.07 15.32 -8.35
CA PRO A 100 -14.71 15.66 -8.75
C PRO A 100 -13.69 15.51 -7.63
N PHE A 101 -14.07 15.79 -6.38
CA PHE A 101 -13.20 15.59 -5.23
C PHE A 101 -12.74 14.13 -5.11
N PHE A 102 -13.67 13.18 -5.05
CA PHE A 102 -13.31 11.76 -4.90
C PHE A 102 -12.63 11.19 -6.15
N LEU A 103 -12.96 11.66 -7.35
CA LEU A 103 -12.23 11.29 -8.57
C LEU A 103 -10.78 11.76 -8.51
N THR A 104 -10.55 13.00 -8.11
CA THR A 104 -9.18 13.56 -7.99
C THR A 104 -8.38 12.82 -6.94
N VAL A 105 -8.95 12.58 -5.76
CA VAL A 105 -8.27 11.82 -4.68
C VAL A 105 -7.93 10.40 -5.14
N SER A 106 -8.86 9.72 -5.83
CA SER A 106 -8.60 8.37 -6.35
C SER A 106 -7.48 8.36 -7.39
N LEU A 107 -7.47 9.34 -8.31
CA LEU A 107 -6.42 9.46 -9.32
C LEU A 107 -5.05 9.74 -8.69
N LEU A 108 -4.98 10.68 -7.74
CA LEU A 108 -3.74 10.98 -7.01
C LEU A 108 -3.22 9.76 -6.24
N ALA A 109 -4.12 9.00 -5.59
CA ALA A 109 -3.75 7.76 -4.91
C ALA A 109 -3.17 6.72 -5.89
N ILE A 110 -3.78 6.52 -7.05
CA ILE A 110 -3.28 5.61 -8.09
C ILE A 110 -1.89 6.03 -8.56
N LEU A 111 -1.69 7.32 -8.89
CA LEU A 111 -0.39 7.84 -9.31
C LEU A 111 0.69 7.65 -8.22
N PHE A 112 0.31 7.89 -6.97
CA PHE A 112 1.19 7.68 -5.83
C PHE A 112 1.60 6.21 -5.67
N ILE A 113 0.64 5.27 -5.74
CA ILE A 113 0.89 3.82 -5.64
C ILE A 113 1.84 3.36 -6.76
N VAL A 114 1.60 3.78 -8.00
CA VAL A 114 2.47 3.46 -9.15
C VAL A 114 3.88 4.05 -8.94
N SER A 115 3.97 5.28 -8.44
CA SER A 115 5.25 5.92 -8.11
C SER A 115 6.03 5.17 -7.04
N LEU A 116 5.35 4.70 -5.98
CA LEU A 116 5.98 3.88 -4.94
C LEU A 116 6.47 2.53 -5.49
N TYR A 117 5.66 1.87 -6.33
CA TYR A 117 6.04 0.57 -6.91
C TYR A 117 7.30 0.68 -7.78
N ARG A 118 7.47 1.80 -8.50
CA ARG A 118 8.67 2.08 -9.30
C ARG A 118 9.95 2.17 -8.47
N LYS A 119 9.84 2.53 -7.18
CA LYS A 119 10.95 2.70 -6.23
C LYS A 119 11.16 1.49 -5.33
N LEU A 120 10.45 0.38 -5.60
CA LEU A 120 10.48 -0.82 -4.76
C LEU A 120 11.90 -1.41 -4.69
N GLN A 121 12.35 -1.69 -3.47
CA GLN A 121 13.66 -2.26 -3.20
C GLN A 121 13.58 -3.80 -3.01
N PRO A 122 14.68 -4.53 -3.26
CA PRO A 122 14.76 -5.95 -2.91
C PRO A 122 14.43 -6.19 -1.43
N GLY A 123 13.68 -7.25 -1.16
CA GLY A 123 13.30 -7.62 0.21
C GLY A 123 12.08 -6.92 0.79
N GLN A 124 11.50 -5.92 0.10
CA GLN A 124 10.24 -5.26 0.50
C GLN A 124 9.01 -6.09 0.04
N TRP A 125 8.89 -7.31 0.56
CA TRP A 125 7.83 -8.23 0.13
C TRP A 125 6.43 -7.71 0.48
N ALA A 126 6.27 -7.04 1.62
CA ALA A 126 4.99 -6.51 2.06
C ALA A 126 4.51 -5.36 1.16
N LEU A 127 5.40 -4.44 0.75
CA LEU A 127 5.10 -3.43 -0.27
C LEU A 127 4.82 -4.05 -1.64
N ARG A 128 5.57 -5.10 -2.01
CA ARG A 128 5.38 -5.80 -3.29
C ARG A 128 3.96 -6.36 -3.46
N TRP A 129 3.36 -6.87 -2.38
CA TRP A 129 1.98 -7.35 -2.36
C TRP A 129 0.97 -6.25 -2.05
N GLY A 130 1.28 -5.37 -1.10
CA GLY A 130 0.36 -4.33 -0.65
C GLY A 130 -0.01 -3.33 -1.74
N LEU A 131 0.98 -2.85 -2.50
CA LEU A 131 0.75 -1.83 -3.53
C LEU A 131 -0.22 -2.26 -4.64
N PRO A 132 -0.10 -3.46 -5.25
CA PRO A 132 -1.07 -3.89 -6.25
C PRO A 132 -2.46 -4.20 -5.68
N LEU A 133 -2.58 -4.65 -4.42
CA LEU A 133 -3.87 -4.80 -3.76
C LEU A 133 -4.58 -3.45 -3.63
N VAL A 134 -3.88 -2.42 -3.15
CA VAL A 134 -4.43 -1.06 -3.05
C VAL A 134 -4.78 -0.51 -4.43
N LEU A 135 -3.93 -0.75 -5.44
CA LEU A 135 -4.21 -0.31 -6.82
C LEU A 135 -5.50 -0.92 -7.36
N GLY A 136 -5.65 -2.25 -7.25
CA GLY A 136 -6.83 -2.95 -7.74
C GLY A 136 -8.12 -2.46 -7.08
N GLY A 137 -8.12 -2.30 -5.76
CA GLY A 137 -9.25 -1.74 -5.02
C GLY A 137 -9.53 -0.27 -5.38
N ALA A 138 -8.49 0.56 -5.49
CA ALA A 138 -8.66 1.95 -5.90
C ALA A 138 -9.27 2.08 -7.31
N LEU A 139 -8.85 1.22 -8.25
CA LEU A 139 -9.41 1.17 -9.61
C LEU A 139 -10.88 0.72 -9.59
N GLY A 140 -11.24 -0.29 -8.79
CA GLY A 140 -12.62 -0.76 -8.65
C GLY A 140 -13.56 0.33 -8.12
N ASN A 141 -13.16 1.00 -7.04
CA ASN A 141 -13.94 2.10 -6.47
C ASN A 141 -13.94 3.36 -7.37
N LEU A 142 -12.89 3.60 -8.16
CA LEU A 142 -12.86 4.66 -9.17
C LEU A 142 -13.84 4.36 -10.32
N MET A 143 -13.86 3.10 -10.80
CA MET A 143 -14.76 2.67 -11.87
C MET A 143 -16.23 2.92 -11.49
N ASP A 144 -16.64 2.59 -10.27
CA ASP A 144 -18.00 2.87 -9.81
C ASP A 144 -18.30 4.38 -9.79
N ARG A 145 -17.37 5.21 -9.33
CA ARG A 145 -17.56 6.67 -9.29
C ARG A 145 -17.70 7.30 -10.68
N VAL A 146 -17.09 6.69 -11.70
CA VAL A 146 -17.20 7.15 -13.09
C VAL A 146 -18.49 6.65 -13.74
N THR A 147 -18.89 5.40 -13.49
CA THR A 147 -19.97 4.72 -14.22
C THR A 147 -21.30 4.72 -13.48
N ARG A 148 -21.31 4.95 -12.16
CA ARG A 148 -22.49 4.86 -11.29
C ARG A 148 -22.73 6.15 -10.51
N VAL A 149 -23.87 6.21 -9.81
CA VAL A 149 -24.18 7.33 -8.88
C VAL A 149 -23.32 7.34 -7.62
N GLY A 150 -22.67 6.22 -7.29
CA GLY A 150 -21.82 6.04 -6.11
C GLY A 150 -21.15 4.68 -6.15
N VAL A 151 -20.26 4.43 -5.17
CA VAL A 151 -19.62 3.13 -4.99
C VAL A 151 -20.67 2.14 -4.50
N VAL A 152 -20.67 0.95 -5.07
CA VAL A 152 -21.55 -0.15 -4.63
C VAL A 152 -20.91 -0.81 -3.42
N ASP A 153 -21.56 -0.68 -2.27
CA ASP A 153 -21.22 -1.36 -1.01
C ASP A 153 -22.29 -2.40 -0.72
N PHE A 154 -21.88 -3.61 -0.35
CA PHE A 154 -22.84 -4.69 -0.18
C PHE A 154 -22.57 -5.60 1.03
N ILE A 155 -21.47 -5.44 1.74
CA ILE A 155 -21.15 -6.20 2.95
C ILE A 155 -21.54 -5.37 4.17
N ASP A 156 -22.52 -5.85 4.92
CA ASP A 156 -22.98 -5.27 6.18
C ASP A 156 -22.53 -6.15 7.34
N TYR A 157 -21.68 -5.58 8.22
CA TYR A 157 -21.15 -6.26 9.38
C TYR A 157 -21.63 -5.59 10.67
N ARG A 158 -22.08 -6.41 11.63
CA ARG A 158 -22.56 -5.98 12.94
C ARG A 158 -21.76 -6.63 14.06
N ALA A 159 -21.50 -5.86 15.10
CA ALA A 159 -20.86 -6.39 16.31
C ALA A 159 -21.04 -5.44 17.49
N ASP A 160 -21.05 -5.98 18.70
CA ASP A 160 -21.18 -5.19 19.94
C ASP A 160 -20.03 -4.21 20.13
N TRP A 161 -18.80 -4.53 19.69
CA TRP A 161 -17.68 -3.62 19.75
C TRP A 161 -17.86 -2.40 18.83
N VAL A 162 -18.59 -2.53 17.71
CA VAL A 162 -18.95 -1.41 16.83
C VAL A 162 -19.90 -0.47 17.54
N LEU A 163 -20.91 -1.03 18.24
CA LEU A 163 -21.81 -0.26 19.06
C LEU A 163 -21.05 0.52 20.14
N GLY A 164 -20.15 -0.15 20.86
CA GLY A 164 -19.31 0.49 21.89
C GLY A 164 -18.45 1.63 21.34
N MET A 165 -17.84 1.42 20.16
CA MET A 165 -17.06 2.44 19.46
C MET A 165 -17.95 3.64 19.07
N ASN A 166 -19.12 3.41 18.48
CA ASN A 166 -20.05 4.48 18.09
C ASN A 166 -20.58 5.25 19.30
N GLN A 167 -20.83 4.58 20.41
CA GLN A 167 -21.18 5.23 21.69
C GLN A 167 -20.06 6.13 22.21
N LEU A 168 -18.79 5.69 22.06
CA LEU A 168 -17.64 6.50 22.46
C LEU A 168 -17.50 7.74 21.56
N ILE A 169 -17.60 7.59 20.23
CA ILE A 169 -17.49 8.70 19.27
C ILE A 169 -18.62 9.70 19.49
N SER A 170 -19.83 9.26 19.80
CA SER A 170 -20.99 10.13 20.03
C SER A 170 -20.79 11.11 21.20
N LYS A 171 -19.91 10.78 22.17
CA LYS A 171 -19.56 11.70 23.26
C LYS A 171 -18.78 12.93 22.78
N PHE A 172 -18.07 12.80 21.66
CA PHE A 172 -17.22 13.87 21.10
C PHE A 172 -17.84 14.53 19.86
N SER A 173 -18.82 13.89 19.20
CA SER A 173 -19.44 14.38 17.97
C SER A 173 -20.95 14.46 18.12
N LYS A 174 -21.49 15.68 18.20
CA LYS A 174 -22.94 15.92 18.24
C LYS A 174 -23.56 15.48 16.91
N GLY A 175 -24.61 14.67 16.98
CA GLY A 175 -25.30 14.15 15.76
C GLY A 175 -24.70 12.87 15.19
N TRP A 176 -23.73 12.24 15.88
CA TRP A 176 -23.25 10.92 15.50
C TRP A 176 -24.32 9.84 15.69
N THR A 177 -24.54 9.02 14.65
CA THR A 177 -25.52 7.92 14.72
C THR A 177 -24.92 6.75 15.50
N ILE A 178 -25.59 6.37 16.60
CA ILE A 178 -25.22 5.18 17.39
C ILE A 178 -25.85 3.97 16.73
N THR A 179 -25.02 3.05 16.21
CA THR A 179 -25.42 1.81 15.55
C THR A 179 -24.40 0.71 15.86
N ASP A 180 -24.85 -0.54 15.80
CA ASP A 180 -24.00 -1.75 15.85
C ASP A 180 -23.43 -2.13 14.49
N HIS A 181 -23.86 -1.45 13.41
CA HIS A 181 -23.37 -1.67 12.07
C HIS A 181 -22.04 -0.96 11.82
N TRP A 182 -21.07 -1.68 11.28
CA TRP A 182 -19.93 -1.10 10.59
C TRP A 182 -20.43 -0.48 9.27
N PRO A 183 -19.85 0.64 8.81
CA PRO A 183 -20.20 1.16 7.49
C PRO A 183 -20.11 0.06 6.43
N THR A 184 -21.15 -0.07 5.60
CA THR A 184 -21.15 -1.05 4.50
C THR A 184 -19.92 -0.88 3.63
N PHE A 185 -19.37 -1.99 3.15
CA PHE A 185 -18.13 -2.02 2.37
C PHE A 185 -18.20 -3.07 1.25
N ASN A 186 -17.14 -3.17 0.47
CA ASN A 186 -17.03 -4.05 -0.69
C ASN A 186 -15.65 -4.74 -0.77
N VAL A 187 -15.41 -5.52 -1.82
CA VAL A 187 -14.15 -6.26 -2.02
C VAL A 187 -12.95 -5.32 -2.23
N ALA A 188 -13.16 -4.19 -2.92
CA ALA A 188 -12.10 -3.18 -3.08
C ALA A 188 -11.62 -2.63 -1.74
N ASP A 189 -12.54 -2.37 -0.80
CA ASP A 189 -12.19 -1.84 0.51
C ASP A 189 -11.39 -2.85 1.33
N ILE A 190 -11.75 -4.15 1.26
CA ILE A 190 -10.95 -5.22 1.88
C ILE A 190 -9.54 -5.23 1.31
N ALA A 191 -9.40 -5.17 -0.03
CA ALA A 191 -8.11 -5.18 -0.69
C ALA A 191 -7.25 -3.95 -0.32
N ILE A 192 -7.88 -2.77 -0.23
CA ILE A 192 -7.22 -1.53 0.21
C ILE A 192 -6.75 -1.68 1.66
N CYS A 193 -7.61 -2.13 2.57
CA CYS A 193 -7.27 -2.29 4.00
C CYS A 193 -6.13 -3.29 4.20
N VAL A 194 -6.19 -4.46 3.54
CA VAL A 194 -5.11 -5.47 3.59
C VAL A 194 -3.83 -4.91 3.00
N GLY A 195 -3.91 -4.25 1.85
CA GLY A 195 -2.75 -3.65 1.19
C GLY A 195 -2.07 -2.57 2.02
N VAL A 196 -2.85 -1.66 2.61
CA VAL A 196 -2.34 -0.61 3.53
C VAL A 196 -1.75 -1.25 4.78
N GLY A 197 -2.38 -2.28 5.34
CA GLY A 197 -1.83 -3.05 6.47
C GLY A 197 -0.46 -3.65 6.16
N LEU A 198 -0.29 -4.27 4.98
CA LEU A 198 1.00 -4.79 4.53
C LEU A 198 2.05 -3.67 4.37
N MET A 199 1.65 -2.53 3.80
CA MET A 199 2.55 -1.37 3.67
C MET A 199 2.99 -0.84 5.05
N ALA A 200 2.07 -0.76 6.01
CA ALA A 200 2.38 -0.36 7.38
C ALA A 200 3.36 -1.33 8.05
N LEU A 201 3.18 -2.64 7.85
CA LEU A 201 4.12 -3.67 8.33
C LEU A 201 5.52 -3.46 7.76
N ASP A 202 5.66 -3.17 6.46
CA ASP A 202 6.97 -2.94 5.86
C ASP A 202 7.69 -1.75 6.50
N VAL A 203 6.98 -0.65 6.76
CA VAL A 203 7.53 0.54 7.45
C VAL A 203 7.98 0.21 8.88
N LEU A 204 7.18 -0.55 9.63
CA LEU A 204 7.50 -0.93 11.01
C LEU A 204 8.72 -1.85 11.09
N PHE A 205 8.85 -2.79 10.15
CA PHE A 205 9.96 -3.74 10.11
C PHE A 205 11.21 -3.20 9.41
N ALA A 206 11.09 -2.19 8.52
CA ALA A 206 12.23 -1.53 7.90
C ALA A 206 13.17 -0.88 8.93
N LYS A 207 12.63 -0.28 9.98
CA LYS A 207 13.41 0.31 11.09
C LYS A 207 14.34 -0.70 11.79
N ARG A 208 13.99 -1.99 11.81
CA ARG A 208 14.80 -3.04 12.43
C ARG A 208 15.97 -3.51 11.55
N ARG A 209 15.93 -3.25 10.23
CA ARG A 209 16.98 -3.65 9.29
C ARG A 209 18.15 -2.66 9.23
N HIS A 210 18.04 -1.48 9.82
CA HIS A 210 19.02 -0.38 9.76
C HIS A 210 19.73 -0.11 11.09
N VAL A 211 19.99 -1.13 11.91
CA VAL A 211 20.97 -1.02 12.99
C VAL A 211 22.33 -1.34 12.37
N PRO A 212 23.22 -0.36 12.15
CA PRO A 212 24.59 -0.65 11.73
C PRO A 212 25.23 -1.48 12.83
N SER A 213 25.65 -2.69 12.50
CA SER A 213 26.60 -3.44 13.34
C SER A 213 27.75 -2.51 13.61
N GLY A 214 27.98 -2.19 14.87
CA GLY A 214 28.98 -1.24 15.32
C GLY A 214 30.29 -1.45 14.59
N SER A 215 30.84 -0.37 14.07
CA SER A 215 32.25 -0.27 13.70
C SER A 215 33.06 -0.76 14.90
N SER A 216 33.57 -1.98 14.80
CA SER A 216 34.69 -2.42 15.64
C SER A 216 35.79 -1.45 15.44
N LEU A 217 36.00 -0.54 16.39
CA LEU A 217 37.21 0.25 16.52
C LEU A 217 38.35 -0.78 16.66
N ALA A 218 39.08 -0.98 15.58
CA ALA A 218 40.34 -1.70 15.63
C ALA A 218 41.22 -0.98 16.67
N PRO A 219 41.85 -1.72 17.63
CA PRO A 219 42.78 -1.12 18.56
C PRO A 219 43.95 -0.52 17.79
N ALA A 220 44.30 0.72 18.13
CA ALA A 220 45.44 1.40 17.57
C ALA A 220 46.72 0.56 17.74
N PRO A 221 47.61 0.46 16.74
CA PRO A 221 48.89 -0.22 16.90
C PRO A 221 49.74 0.49 17.94
N ASN A 222 50.14 -0.25 18.96
CA ASN A 222 51.11 0.24 19.97
C ASN A 222 52.36 0.71 19.26
N GLY A 223 52.69 1.99 19.40
CA GLY A 223 53.99 2.54 18.97
C GLY A 223 55.14 1.94 19.78
N PRO A 224 56.36 1.97 19.24
CA PRO A 224 57.52 1.41 19.90
C PRO A 224 57.85 2.20 21.17
N VAL A 225 58.02 1.45 22.27
CA VAL A 225 58.60 1.98 23.51
C VAL A 225 60.11 2.06 23.29
N ALA A 226 60.68 3.25 23.42
CA ALA A 226 62.10 3.51 23.46
C ALA A 226 62.67 3.25 24.87
#